data_223d91d4e634ebaceb123a34eea2ead5
#
_entry.id   223d91d4e634ebaceb123a34eea2ead5
#
_cell.length_a   1.000
_cell.length_b   1.000
_cell.length_c   1.000
_cell.angle_alpha   90.00
_cell.angle_beta   90.00
_cell.angle_gamma   90.00
#
_symmetry.space_group_name_H-M   'P 1'
#
loop_
_entity.id
_entity.type
_entity.pdbx_description
1 polymer ?
#
loop_
_entity_poly.entity_id
_entity_poly.type
_entity_poly.pdbx_seq_one_letter_code
_entity_poly.pdbx_strand_id
1 'polypeptide(L)'
;QINIKYYSSEKAQKNAEENKLKNRKKCKLDRYPNLRCAVVALLKEKNIDYSPDVIANLSKEGKIKDAETSIGTNAIYRAVKARKYGLTINDLPHGRGYFKKQNNNPHIQTKEISERKKEISIEVMPEEIKRKEVDTHFEGDSVIGVAKGRHETLITLANPVSQFVFIRRSENKTGQATVDTLDKLEKEIPELKQIMTSILFDNGVEFSKFDEMMKSVINKEEKRFQVYFAHPYASYERGCNENKKPCLQTWQARL
;
A
#
# COMPACT_ATOMS: atom_id res chain seq x y z
N GLN A 1 16.46 10.80 -63.94
CA GLN A 1 15.22 11.06 -63.20
C GLN A 1 15.39 10.57 -61.79
N ILE A 2 15.43 11.49 -60.81
CA ILE A 2 15.49 11.17 -59.38
C ILE A 2 14.06 10.86 -58.93
N ASN A 3 13.81 9.58 -58.55
CA ASN A 3 12.51 9.16 -58.04
C ASN A 3 12.39 9.64 -56.57
N ILE A 4 11.77 10.78 -56.36
CA ILE A 4 11.48 11.30 -55.04
C ILE A 4 10.30 10.46 -54.46
N LYS A 5 10.63 9.49 -53.60
CA LYS A 5 9.62 8.79 -52.82
C LYS A 5 9.00 9.76 -51.83
N TYR A 6 7.77 10.15 -52.04
CA TYR A 6 7.02 10.97 -51.08
C TYR A 6 6.94 10.24 -49.74
N TYR A 7 7.35 10.92 -48.68
CA TYR A 7 7.21 10.45 -47.33
C TYR A 7 5.70 10.44 -46.98
N SER A 8 5.19 9.29 -46.52
CA SER A 8 3.86 9.17 -46.00
C SER A 8 3.95 8.76 -44.52
N SER A 9 3.47 9.65 -43.65
CA SER A 9 3.47 9.43 -42.18
C SER A 9 2.69 8.17 -41.81
N GLU A 10 1.57 7.90 -42.49
CA GLU A 10 0.74 6.73 -42.25
C GLU A 10 1.49 5.43 -42.62
N LYS A 11 2.16 5.40 -43.77
CA LYS A 11 3.00 4.25 -44.16
C LYS A 11 4.18 4.04 -43.21
N ALA A 12 4.80 5.12 -42.75
CA ALA A 12 5.91 5.05 -41.80
C ALA A 12 5.43 4.49 -40.45
N GLN A 13 4.28 4.96 -39.96
CA GLN A 13 3.67 4.46 -38.72
C GLN A 13 3.28 2.99 -38.82
N LYS A 14 2.63 2.58 -39.91
CA LYS A 14 2.27 1.18 -40.15
C LYS A 14 3.51 0.28 -40.21
N ASN A 15 4.56 0.70 -40.91
CA ASN A 15 5.82 -0.05 -40.98
C ASN A 15 6.51 -0.13 -39.61
N ALA A 16 6.42 0.93 -38.79
CA ALA A 16 6.97 0.95 -37.43
C ALA A 16 6.21 -0.04 -36.51
N GLU A 17 4.89 -0.09 -36.64
CA GLU A 17 4.04 -1.05 -35.90
C GLU A 17 4.32 -2.49 -36.32
N GLU A 18 4.39 -2.75 -37.62
CA GLU A 18 4.74 -4.07 -38.15
C GLU A 18 6.14 -4.53 -37.71
N ASN A 19 7.13 -3.62 -37.73
CA ASN A 19 8.47 -3.92 -37.26
C ASN A 19 8.52 -4.15 -35.75
N LYS A 20 7.74 -3.41 -34.94
CA LYS A 20 7.58 -3.68 -33.53
C LYS A 20 6.98 -5.07 -33.27
N LEU A 21 6.02 -5.51 -34.06
CA LEU A 21 5.42 -6.85 -33.94
C LEU A 21 6.43 -7.94 -34.35
N LYS A 22 7.14 -7.77 -35.45
CA LYS A 22 8.15 -8.73 -35.95
C LYS A 22 9.34 -8.88 -34.98
N ASN A 23 9.77 -7.78 -34.37
CA ASN A 23 10.92 -7.76 -33.45
C ASN A 23 10.55 -8.06 -32.00
N ARG A 24 9.27 -8.30 -31.71
CA ARG A 24 8.81 -8.60 -30.33
C ARG A 24 9.34 -9.97 -29.93
N LYS A 25 10.32 -9.98 -29.01
CA LYS A 25 10.81 -11.25 -28.44
C LYS A 25 9.65 -12.01 -27.83
N LYS A 26 9.45 -13.26 -28.25
CA LYS A 26 8.45 -14.15 -27.65
C LYS A 26 8.67 -14.24 -26.14
N CYS A 27 7.58 -14.28 -25.37
CA CYS A 27 7.66 -14.42 -23.91
C CYS A 27 8.43 -15.71 -23.58
N LYS A 28 9.23 -15.70 -22.51
CA LYS A 28 9.94 -16.90 -22.05
C LYS A 28 9.00 -18.09 -21.85
N LEU A 29 7.79 -17.85 -21.29
CA LEU A 29 6.78 -18.89 -21.11
C LEU A 29 6.20 -19.45 -22.42
N ASP A 30 6.25 -18.68 -23.52
CA ASP A 30 5.86 -19.20 -24.86
C ASP A 30 6.97 -20.07 -25.46
N ARG A 31 8.24 -19.80 -25.08
CA ARG A 31 9.44 -20.43 -25.65
C ARG A 31 9.84 -21.69 -24.90
N TYR A 32 9.60 -21.77 -23.60
CA TYR A 32 10.03 -22.83 -22.71
C TYR A 32 8.81 -23.52 -22.06
N PRO A 33 8.35 -24.67 -22.63
CA PRO A 33 7.14 -25.35 -22.18
C PRO A 33 7.24 -25.90 -20.74
N ASN A 34 8.38 -26.47 -20.36
CA ASN A 34 8.55 -27.06 -19.03
C ASN A 34 8.52 -25.97 -17.96
N LEU A 35 9.24 -24.85 -18.16
CA LEU A 35 9.16 -23.68 -17.29
C LEU A 35 7.72 -23.18 -17.15
N ARG A 36 6.98 -23.11 -18.28
CA ARG A 36 5.58 -22.71 -18.27
C ARG A 36 4.72 -23.62 -17.40
N CYS A 37 4.83 -24.95 -17.60
CA CYS A 37 4.07 -25.91 -16.82
C CYS A 37 4.39 -25.79 -15.32
N ALA A 38 5.66 -25.67 -14.97
CA ALA A 38 6.08 -25.51 -13.59
C ALA A 38 5.56 -24.22 -12.95
N VAL A 39 5.64 -23.08 -13.64
CA VAL A 39 5.12 -21.78 -13.15
C VAL A 39 3.60 -21.83 -12.95
N VAL A 40 2.86 -22.46 -13.91
CA VAL A 40 1.39 -22.61 -13.80
C VAL A 40 1.03 -23.50 -12.63
N ALA A 41 1.74 -24.62 -12.44
CA ALA A 41 1.50 -25.55 -11.34
C ALA A 41 1.71 -24.88 -9.98
N LEU A 42 2.82 -24.15 -9.80
CA LEU A 42 3.14 -23.44 -8.57
C LEU A 42 2.12 -22.33 -8.25
N LEU A 43 1.65 -21.57 -9.26
CA LEU A 43 0.62 -20.54 -9.05
C LEU A 43 -0.76 -21.12 -8.71
N LYS A 44 -1.05 -22.36 -9.12
CA LYS A 44 -2.32 -23.05 -8.85
C LYS A 44 -2.26 -23.98 -7.64
N GLU A 45 -1.12 -24.07 -6.99
CA GLU A 45 -0.97 -24.85 -5.75
C GLU A 45 -1.89 -24.28 -4.66
N LYS A 46 -2.74 -25.14 -4.06
CA LYS A 46 -3.73 -24.70 -3.09
C LYS A 46 -3.22 -24.69 -1.64
N ASN A 47 -2.20 -25.48 -1.38
CA ASN A 47 -1.67 -25.66 -0.01
C ASN A 47 -0.61 -24.62 0.33
N ILE A 48 0.03 -24.01 -0.67
CA ILE A 48 1.10 -23.03 -0.52
C ILE A 48 0.84 -21.87 -1.47
N ASP A 49 0.71 -20.67 -0.94
CA ASP A 49 0.51 -19.44 -1.73
C ASP A 49 1.83 -18.95 -2.33
N TYR A 50 2.22 -19.51 -3.46
CA TYR A 50 3.40 -19.03 -4.20
C TYR A 50 3.13 -17.69 -4.88
N SER A 51 3.79 -16.63 -4.41
CA SER A 51 3.75 -15.35 -5.13
C SER A 51 4.66 -15.38 -6.38
N PRO A 52 4.38 -14.55 -7.41
CA PRO A 52 5.27 -14.42 -8.57
C PRO A 52 6.72 -14.08 -8.21
N ASP A 53 6.96 -13.37 -7.12
CA ASP A 53 8.30 -13.04 -6.62
C ASP A 53 9.02 -14.27 -6.08
N VAL A 54 8.33 -15.09 -5.28
CA VAL A 54 8.86 -16.36 -4.77
C VAL A 54 9.20 -17.29 -5.93
N ILE A 55 8.30 -17.46 -6.90
CA ILE A 55 8.54 -18.30 -8.08
C ILE A 55 9.74 -17.80 -8.90
N ALA A 56 9.86 -16.48 -9.08
CA ALA A 56 10.99 -15.90 -9.79
C ALA A 56 12.33 -16.15 -9.06
N ASN A 57 12.34 -16.08 -7.74
CA ASN A 57 13.52 -16.38 -6.95
C ASN A 57 13.87 -17.87 -6.98
N LEU A 58 12.90 -18.77 -6.80
CA LEU A 58 13.11 -20.22 -6.95
C LEU A 58 13.66 -20.58 -8.34
N SER A 59 13.16 -19.90 -9.38
CA SER A 59 13.65 -20.08 -10.75
C SER A 59 15.09 -19.62 -10.93
N LYS A 60 15.49 -18.50 -10.32
CA LYS A 60 16.88 -17.99 -10.35
C LYS A 60 17.84 -18.93 -9.60
N GLU A 61 17.39 -19.51 -8.49
CA GLU A 61 18.16 -20.45 -7.68
C GLU A 61 18.22 -21.86 -8.28
N GLY A 62 17.59 -22.09 -9.45
CA GLY A 62 17.55 -23.41 -10.08
C GLY A 62 16.72 -24.46 -9.32
N LYS A 63 15.88 -24.03 -8.39
CA LYS A 63 15.02 -24.91 -7.57
C LYS A 63 13.73 -25.34 -8.25
N ILE A 64 13.42 -24.83 -9.43
CA ILE A 64 12.28 -25.29 -10.22
C ILE A 64 12.73 -26.46 -11.07
N LYS A 65 12.17 -27.64 -10.78
CA LYS A 65 12.50 -28.88 -11.48
C LYS A 65 12.17 -28.75 -12.99
N ASP A 66 13.06 -29.26 -13.83
CA ASP A 66 12.94 -29.30 -15.30
C ASP A 66 12.77 -27.90 -15.99
N ALA A 67 13.10 -26.82 -15.30
CA ALA A 67 13.05 -25.47 -15.88
C ALA A 67 14.30 -25.22 -16.75
N GLU A 68 14.09 -24.98 -18.05
CA GLU A 68 15.17 -24.74 -19.03
C GLU A 68 15.85 -23.37 -18.85
N THR A 69 15.21 -22.44 -18.14
CA THR A 69 15.72 -21.08 -17.91
C THR A 69 15.03 -20.41 -16.74
N SER A 70 15.64 -19.34 -16.21
CA SER A 70 15.03 -18.52 -15.17
C SER A 70 13.97 -17.57 -15.74
N ILE A 71 12.99 -17.20 -14.91
CA ILE A 71 11.94 -16.24 -15.23
C ILE A 71 11.93 -15.09 -14.21
N GLY A 72 11.60 -13.88 -14.65
CA GLY A 72 11.42 -12.74 -13.76
C GLY A 72 9.95 -12.52 -13.40
N THR A 73 9.70 -11.95 -12.22
CA THR A 73 8.40 -11.60 -11.66
C THR A 73 7.47 -10.91 -12.65
N ASN A 74 7.97 -9.87 -13.35
CA ASN A 74 7.17 -9.12 -14.32
C ASN A 74 6.65 -9.97 -15.49
N ALA A 75 7.38 -11.02 -15.89
CA ALA A 75 6.93 -11.91 -16.97
C ALA A 75 5.75 -12.78 -16.52
N ILE A 76 5.76 -13.22 -15.25
CA ILE A 76 4.67 -13.97 -14.64
C ILE A 76 3.42 -13.10 -14.53
N TYR A 77 3.54 -11.87 -13.96
CA TYR A 77 2.42 -10.94 -13.88
C TYR A 77 1.82 -10.58 -15.24
N ARG A 78 2.66 -10.40 -16.28
CA ARG A 78 2.16 -10.17 -17.64
C ARG A 78 1.36 -11.36 -18.18
N ALA A 79 1.77 -12.60 -17.89
CA ALA A 79 1.05 -13.80 -18.30
C ALA A 79 -0.33 -13.88 -17.62
N VAL A 80 -0.39 -13.63 -16.31
CA VAL A 80 -1.63 -13.58 -15.52
C VAL A 80 -2.55 -12.46 -16.02
N LYS A 81 -2.03 -11.24 -16.23
CA LYS A 81 -2.80 -10.10 -16.76
C LYS A 81 -3.37 -10.39 -18.15
N ALA A 82 -2.60 -11.08 -19.00
CA ALA A 82 -3.02 -11.46 -20.33
C ALA A 82 -3.90 -12.73 -20.35
N ARG A 83 -4.23 -13.30 -19.18
CA ARG A 83 -5.00 -14.54 -19.01
C ARG A 83 -4.44 -15.72 -19.84
N LYS A 84 -3.12 -15.76 -20.01
CA LYS A 84 -2.45 -16.83 -20.76
C LYS A 84 -2.35 -18.11 -19.93
N TYR A 85 -2.32 -19.23 -20.59
CA TYR A 85 -2.11 -20.57 -20.02
C TYR A 85 -3.14 -20.95 -18.95
N GLY A 86 -4.36 -20.40 -19.03
CA GLY A 86 -5.42 -20.63 -18.05
C GLY A 86 -5.16 -19.99 -16.68
N LEU A 87 -4.22 -19.03 -16.62
CA LEU A 87 -3.96 -18.23 -15.43
C LEU A 87 -4.97 -17.10 -15.33
N THR A 88 -5.40 -16.84 -14.09
CA THR A 88 -6.31 -15.75 -13.74
C THR A 88 -5.76 -14.97 -12.57
N ILE A 89 -6.39 -13.82 -12.27
CA ILE A 89 -6.04 -12.99 -11.10
C ILE A 89 -6.24 -13.77 -9.78
N ASN A 90 -7.16 -14.74 -9.77
CA ASN A 90 -7.44 -15.54 -8.59
C ASN A 90 -6.32 -16.53 -8.25
N ASP A 91 -5.41 -16.81 -9.19
CA ASP A 91 -4.24 -17.65 -8.98
C ASP A 91 -3.08 -16.88 -8.31
N LEU A 92 -3.27 -15.58 -7.98
CA LEU A 92 -2.30 -14.79 -7.23
C LEU A 92 -2.72 -14.72 -5.76
N PRO A 93 -1.80 -14.78 -4.79
CA PRO A 93 -2.08 -14.73 -3.35
C PRO A 93 -2.93 -13.52 -2.92
N HIS A 94 -2.76 -12.38 -3.59
CA HIS A 94 -3.52 -11.15 -3.34
C HIS A 94 -4.31 -10.70 -4.57
N GLY A 95 -4.78 -11.64 -5.38
CA GLY A 95 -5.27 -11.44 -6.75
C GLY A 95 -6.33 -10.35 -6.94
N ARG A 96 -7.21 -10.13 -5.98
CA ARG A 96 -8.26 -9.11 -6.10
C ARG A 96 -7.79 -7.67 -5.88
N GLY A 97 -6.63 -7.47 -5.23
CA GLY A 97 -6.08 -6.13 -4.93
C GLY A 97 -5.19 -5.57 -6.04
N TYR A 98 -4.47 -6.42 -6.76
CA TYR A 98 -3.36 -6.03 -7.63
C TYR A 98 -3.78 -5.37 -8.95
N PHE A 99 -4.99 -5.66 -9.44
CA PHE A 99 -5.50 -5.13 -10.70
C PHE A 99 -6.80 -4.33 -10.55
N LYS A 100 -7.18 -3.91 -9.35
CA LYS A 100 -8.16 -2.84 -9.24
C LYS A 100 -7.60 -1.68 -10.05
N LYS A 101 -8.31 -1.29 -11.14
CA LYS A 101 -8.15 0.05 -11.67
C LYS A 101 -8.15 0.96 -10.46
N GLN A 102 -7.07 1.72 -10.27
CA GLN A 102 -7.17 2.91 -9.43
C GLN A 102 -8.32 3.68 -10.03
N ASN A 103 -9.50 3.57 -9.42
CA ASN A 103 -10.53 4.55 -9.61
C ASN A 103 -9.91 5.80 -9.00
N ASN A 104 -9.25 6.59 -9.84
CA ASN A 104 -8.96 7.97 -9.58
C ASN A 104 -10.29 8.72 -9.55
N ASN A 105 -11.15 8.38 -8.58
CA ASN A 105 -12.07 9.37 -8.07
C ASN A 105 -11.17 10.33 -7.29
N PRO A 106 -10.92 11.53 -7.81
CA PRO A 106 -10.36 12.56 -6.98
C PRO A 106 -11.37 12.70 -5.84
N HIS A 107 -11.00 12.30 -4.62
CA HIS A 107 -11.69 12.78 -3.44
C HIS A 107 -11.69 14.29 -3.61
N ILE A 108 -12.87 14.87 -3.83
CA ILE A 108 -13.06 16.31 -3.85
C ILE A 108 -12.83 16.74 -2.40
N GLN A 109 -11.56 16.87 -2.06
CA GLN A 109 -11.16 17.59 -0.87
C GLN A 109 -11.49 19.04 -1.20
N THR A 110 -12.40 19.63 -0.45
CA THR A 110 -12.66 21.06 -0.58
C THR A 110 -11.33 21.80 -0.46
N LYS A 111 -11.13 22.86 -1.22
CA LYS A 111 -9.87 23.65 -1.22
C LYS A 111 -9.41 24.01 0.21
N GLU A 112 -10.37 24.31 1.10
CA GLU A 112 -10.13 24.65 2.50
C GLU A 112 -9.44 23.51 3.29
N ILE A 113 -9.86 22.24 3.11
CA ILE A 113 -9.20 21.10 3.75
C ILE A 113 -7.78 20.92 3.18
N SER A 114 -7.59 21.20 1.90
CA SER A 114 -6.27 21.14 1.26
C SER A 114 -5.32 22.23 1.78
N GLU A 115 -5.80 23.44 2.01
CA GLU A 115 -4.99 24.55 2.54
C GLU A 115 -4.64 24.32 4.02
N ARG A 116 -5.60 23.91 4.85
CA ARG A 116 -5.35 23.56 6.26
C ARG A 116 -4.38 22.38 6.41
N LYS A 117 -4.43 21.40 5.51
CA LYS A 117 -3.47 20.28 5.52
C LYS A 117 -2.04 20.72 5.22
N LYS A 118 -1.81 21.85 4.55
CA LYS A 118 -0.45 22.38 4.36
C LYS A 118 0.17 22.85 5.67
N GLU A 119 -0.63 23.39 6.58
CA GLU A 119 -0.18 23.87 7.89
C GLU A 119 0.20 22.73 8.85
N ILE A 120 -0.24 21.51 8.54
CA ILE A 120 0.02 20.29 9.31
C ILE A 120 0.68 19.20 8.46
N SER A 121 1.33 19.60 7.36
CA SER A 121 2.13 18.71 6.53
C SER A 121 3.40 18.26 7.27
N ILE A 122 3.92 17.09 6.91
CA ILE A 122 5.23 16.61 7.38
C ILE A 122 6.35 17.63 7.10
N GLU A 123 6.18 18.53 6.13
CA GLU A 123 7.16 19.59 5.83
C GLU A 123 7.36 20.55 7.00
N VAL A 124 6.28 20.87 7.73
CA VAL A 124 6.33 21.78 8.90
C VAL A 124 6.63 21.04 10.21
N MET A 125 6.78 19.72 10.15
CA MET A 125 7.14 18.92 11.32
C MET A 125 8.59 19.26 11.76
N PRO A 126 8.85 19.45 13.06
CA PRO A 126 10.20 19.69 13.59
C PRO A 126 11.21 18.64 13.15
N GLU A 127 12.43 19.07 12.84
CA GLU A 127 13.50 18.18 12.34
C GLU A 127 13.89 17.10 13.36
N GLU A 128 13.81 17.37 14.64
CA GLU A 128 14.08 16.42 15.73
C GLU A 128 13.10 15.22 15.66
N ILE A 129 11.83 15.49 15.34
CA ILE A 129 10.82 14.46 15.16
C ILE A 129 11.11 13.65 13.87
N LYS A 130 11.45 14.33 12.76
CA LYS A 130 11.80 13.66 11.49
C LYS A 130 13.00 12.72 11.66
N ARG A 131 13.98 13.10 12.47
CA ARG A 131 15.16 12.28 12.79
C ARG A 131 14.90 11.18 13.81
N LYS A 132 13.66 11.07 14.33
CA LYS A 132 13.27 10.10 15.36
C LYS A 132 14.08 10.24 16.67
N GLU A 133 14.37 11.47 17.04
CA GLU A 133 15.07 11.81 18.30
C GLU A 133 14.08 12.03 19.45
N VAL A 134 12.77 12.18 19.15
CA VAL A 134 11.72 12.50 20.12
C VAL A 134 10.89 11.23 20.42
N ASP A 135 10.94 10.74 21.66
CA ASP A 135 10.23 9.54 22.11
C ASP A 135 8.74 9.77 22.44
N THR A 136 8.20 10.97 22.21
CA THR A 136 6.78 11.28 22.38
C THR A 136 6.05 11.48 21.07
N HIS A 137 6.68 11.14 19.94
CA HIS A 137 6.09 11.15 18.61
C HIS A 137 5.60 9.75 18.23
N PHE A 138 4.41 9.68 17.61
CA PHE A 138 3.81 8.43 17.14
C PHE A 138 3.46 8.49 15.66
N GLU A 139 3.51 7.34 15.00
CA GLU A 139 3.00 7.14 13.66
C GLU A 139 1.65 6.43 13.75
N GLY A 140 0.59 7.04 13.19
CA GLY A 140 -0.76 6.51 13.23
C GLY A 140 -1.16 5.82 11.93
N ASP A 141 -1.87 4.69 12.03
CA ASP A 141 -2.41 3.95 10.89
C ASP A 141 -3.73 3.27 11.25
N SER A 142 -4.51 2.91 10.23
CA SER A 142 -5.72 2.12 10.41
C SER A 142 -5.63 0.79 9.67
N VAL A 143 -5.92 -0.30 10.37
CA VAL A 143 -5.93 -1.65 9.82
C VAL A 143 -7.36 -2.16 9.76
N ILE A 144 -7.83 -2.52 8.56
CA ILE A 144 -9.19 -3.01 8.34
C ILE A 144 -9.23 -4.51 8.59
N GLY A 145 -10.19 -4.98 9.39
CA GLY A 145 -10.45 -6.40 9.60
C GLY A 145 -10.89 -7.12 8.31
N VAL A 146 -10.49 -8.37 8.14
CA VAL A 146 -10.73 -9.17 6.93
C VAL A 146 -12.14 -9.80 6.91
N ALA A 147 -12.88 -9.78 8.00
CA ALA A 147 -14.17 -10.48 8.11
C ALA A 147 -15.26 -9.79 7.27
N LYS A 148 -15.89 -10.56 6.37
CA LYS A 148 -17.05 -10.12 5.59
C LYS A 148 -18.17 -9.61 6.53
N GLY A 149 -18.60 -8.34 6.30
CA GLY A 149 -19.70 -7.72 7.02
C GLY A 149 -19.33 -6.98 8.30
N ARG A 150 -18.08 -6.99 8.75
CA ARG A 150 -17.60 -6.17 9.86
C ARG A 150 -16.94 -4.90 9.31
N HIS A 151 -17.39 -3.75 9.79
CA HIS A 151 -16.84 -2.43 9.41
C HIS A 151 -15.79 -1.94 10.41
N GLU A 152 -15.47 -2.76 11.41
CA GLU A 152 -14.54 -2.43 12.48
C GLU A 152 -13.10 -2.29 11.95
N THR A 153 -12.39 -1.32 12.49
CA THR A 153 -10.99 -1.08 12.18
C THR A 153 -10.17 -1.06 13.46
N LEU A 154 -8.88 -1.35 13.34
CA LEU A 154 -7.93 -1.14 14.43
C LEU A 154 -7.14 0.14 14.13
N ILE A 155 -7.16 1.09 15.05
CA ILE A 155 -6.25 2.23 15.02
C ILE A 155 -5.00 1.81 15.76
N THR A 156 -3.87 1.96 15.11
CA THR A 156 -2.55 1.68 15.65
C THR A 156 -1.74 2.96 15.75
N LEU A 157 -1.17 3.23 16.90
CA LEU A 157 -0.29 4.36 17.14
C LEU A 157 1.05 3.78 17.58
N ALA A 158 2.05 3.83 16.71
CA ALA A 158 3.35 3.22 16.92
C ALA A 158 4.41 4.30 17.17
N ASN A 159 5.16 4.18 18.25
CA ASN A 159 6.30 5.04 18.50
C ASN A 159 7.52 4.52 17.73
N PRO A 160 8.17 5.33 16.89
CA PRO A 160 9.31 4.88 16.08
C PRO A 160 10.61 4.73 16.87
N VAL A 161 10.71 5.32 18.06
CA VAL A 161 11.89 5.27 18.93
C VAL A 161 11.81 4.08 19.88
N SER A 162 10.84 4.11 20.80
CA SER A 162 10.66 3.04 21.80
C SER A 162 10.04 1.77 21.26
N GLN A 163 9.51 1.78 20.03
CA GLN A 163 8.79 0.67 19.42
C GLN A 163 7.48 0.29 20.15
N PHE A 164 7.04 1.11 21.08
CA PHE A 164 5.77 0.94 21.77
C PHE A 164 4.59 1.16 20.83
N VAL A 165 3.50 0.41 21.01
CA VAL A 165 2.32 0.50 20.14
C VAL A 165 1.04 0.52 20.97
N PHE A 166 0.23 1.55 20.78
CA PHE A 166 -1.18 1.52 21.18
C PHE A 166 -2.01 0.88 20.06
N ILE A 167 -2.90 -0.04 20.43
CA ILE A 167 -3.86 -0.63 19.51
C ILE A 167 -5.25 -0.40 20.10
N ARG A 168 -6.13 0.21 19.33
CA ARG A 168 -7.51 0.48 19.74
C ARG A 168 -8.49 0.09 18.64
N ARG A 169 -9.58 -0.54 19.05
CA ARG A 169 -10.68 -0.87 18.15
C ARG A 169 -11.52 0.36 17.89
N SER A 170 -11.77 0.65 16.62
CA SER A 170 -12.68 1.68 16.14
C SER A 170 -13.91 0.99 15.50
N GLU A 171 -15.09 1.54 15.69
CA GLU A 171 -16.35 0.95 15.22
C GLU A 171 -16.43 0.87 13.69
N ASN A 172 -15.80 1.84 13.01
CA ASN A 172 -15.77 1.89 11.56
C ASN A 172 -14.61 2.77 11.08
N LYS A 173 -14.44 2.86 9.73
CA LYS A 173 -13.40 3.66 9.09
C LYS A 173 -13.88 5.08 8.78
N THR A 174 -14.38 5.82 9.78
CA THR A 174 -14.77 7.22 9.63
C THR A 174 -13.95 8.14 10.53
N GLY A 175 -13.86 9.43 10.15
CA GLY A 175 -13.18 10.43 10.97
C GLY A 175 -13.79 10.56 12.38
N GLN A 176 -15.13 10.42 12.51
CA GLN A 176 -15.78 10.47 13.81
C GLN A 176 -15.38 9.29 14.69
N ALA A 177 -15.42 8.07 14.17
CA ALA A 177 -15.03 6.89 14.93
C ALA A 177 -13.55 6.96 15.39
N THR A 178 -12.69 7.60 14.61
CA THR A 178 -11.30 7.85 15.01
C THR A 178 -11.24 8.85 16.18
N VAL A 179 -11.98 9.97 16.11
CA VAL A 179 -12.06 10.93 17.22
C VAL A 179 -12.56 10.24 18.49
N ASP A 180 -13.67 9.50 18.41
CA ASP A 180 -14.25 8.79 19.54
C ASP A 180 -13.28 7.77 20.16
N THR A 181 -12.49 7.11 19.33
CA THR A 181 -11.46 6.17 19.78
C THR A 181 -10.30 6.87 20.52
N LEU A 182 -9.86 8.02 20.02
CA LEU A 182 -8.83 8.82 20.67
C LEU A 182 -9.34 9.48 21.96
N ASP A 183 -10.62 9.85 22.02
CA ASP A 183 -11.27 10.36 23.23
C ASP A 183 -11.35 9.31 24.33
N LYS A 184 -11.65 8.07 23.96
CA LYS A 184 -11.62 6.92 24.89
C LYS A 184 -10.20 6.69 25.41
N LEU A 185 -9.20 6.72 24.52
CA LEU A 185 -7.79 6.54 24.88
C LEU A 185 -7.32 7.60 25.88
N GLU A 186 -7.67 8.86 25.65
CA GLU A 186 -7.30 9.97 26.54
C GLU A 186 -7.97 9.86 27.91
N LYS A 187 -9.25 9.42 27.96
CA LYS A 187 -9.95 9.15 29.24
C LYS A 187 -9.34 7.98 30.02
N GLU A 188 -8.88 6.94 29.31
CA GLU A 188 -8.20 5.79 29.92
C GLU A 188 -6.81 6.14 30.45
N ILE A 189 -6.13 7.08 29.79
CA ILE A 189 -4.76 7.51 30.12
C ILE A 189 -4.74 9.03 30.24
N PRO A 190 -5.03 9.60 31.42
CA PRO A 190 -5.05 11.06 31.63
C PRO A 190 -3.69 11.73 31.32
N GLU A 191 -2.60 10.99 31.50
CA GLU A 191 -1.24 11.44 31.21
C GLU A 191 -0.84 11.33 29.72
N LEU A 192 -1.80 11.01 28.83
CA LEU A 192 -1.54 10.77 27.41
C LEU A 192 -0.74 11.91 26.75
N LYS A 193 -1.01 13.16 27.13
CA LYS A 193 -0.31 14.35 26.63
C LYS A 193 1.20 14.33 26.94
N GLN A 194 1.61 13.70 28.05
CA GLN A 194 3.03 13.58 28.43
C GLN A 194 3.74 12.49 27.62
N ILE A 195 2.98 11.45 27.25
CA ILE A 195 3.50 10.28 26.53
C ILE A 195 3.48 10.53 25.01
N MET A 196 2.49 11.28 24.53
CA MET A 196 2.21 11.47 23.11
C MET A 196 1.97 12.95 22.81
N THR A 197 3.00 13.62 22.30
CA THR A 197 2.92 15.06 21.96
C THR A 197 2.56 15.28 20.50
N SER A 198 2.81 14.32 19.61
CA SER A 198 2.48 14.43 18.20
C SER A 198 2.24 13.10 17.53
N ILE A 199 1.44 13.11 16.45
CA ILE A 199 1.12 11.94 15.63
C ILE A 199 1.25 12.29 14.16
N LEU A 200 1.89 11.42 13.39
CA LEU A 200 1.95 11.48 11.93
C LEU A 200 0.95 10.46 11.34
N PHE A 201 -0.04 10.93 10.60
CA PHE A 201 -1.00 10.10 9.87
C PHE A 201 -0.76 10.13 8.36
N ASP A 202 -1.39 9.18 7.65
CA ASP A 202 -1.56 9.30 6.20
C ASP A 202 -2.78 10.17 5.84
N ASN A 203 -3.03 10.32 4.53
CA ASN A 203 -4.16 11.09 4.04
C ASN A 203 -5.47 10.27 3.98
N GLY A 204 -5.63 9.25 4.83
CA GLY A 204 -6.83 8.45 4.92
C GLY A 204 -8.07 9.27 5.28
N VAL A 205 -9.24 8.86 4.80
CA VAL A 205 -10.53 9.52 5.10
C VAL A 205 -10.89 9.44 6.58
N GLU A 206 -10.40 8.42 7.27
CA GLU A 206 -10.54 8.21 8.71
C GLU A 206 -9.81 9.25 9.56
N PHE A 207 -8.89 10.00 8.96
CA PHE A 207 -8.13 11.07 9.63
C PHE A 207 -8.55 12.47 9.16
N SER A 208 -9.72 12.58 8.48
CA SER A 208 -10.20 13.86 7.94
C SER A 208 -10.63 14.87 9.01
N LYS A 209 -11.01 14.40 10.21
CA LYS A 209 -11.42 15.25 11.33
C LYS A 209 -10.25 15.62 12.27
N PHE A 210 -9.10 15.96 11.70
CA PHE A 210 -7.87 16.21 12.45
C PHE A 210 -7.98 17.36 13.46
N ASP A 211 -8.78 18.39 13.19
CA ASP A 211 -9.04 19.49 14.13
C ASP A 211 -9.71 18.98 15.40
N GLU A 212 -10.67 18.05 15.28
CA GLU A 212 -11.35 17.42 16.40
C GLU A 212 -10.41 16.43 17.12
N MET A 213 -9.59 15.69 16.35
CA MET A 213 -8.61 14.74 16.89
C MET A 213 -7.54 15.43 17.75
N MET A 214 -7.18 16.68 17.47
CA MET A 214 -6.22 17.45 18.27
C MET A 214 -6.79 17.97 19.58
N LYS A 215 -8.11 18.12 19.70
CA LYS A 215 -8.75 18.68 20.91
C LYS A 215 -8.74 17.65 22.03
N SER A 216 -8.39 18.10 23.24
CA SER A 216 -8.54 17.27 24.43
C SER A 216 -10.02 17.14 24.83
N VAL A 217 -10.42 15.92 25.21
CA VAL A 217 -11.75 15.67 25.77
C VAL A 217 -11.80 15.96 27.29
N ILE A 218 -10.63 15.95 27.94
CA ILE A 218 -10.48 16.25 29.36
C ILE A 218 -10.44 17.76 29.58
N ASN A 219 -9.57 18.46 28.83
CA ASN A 219 -9.45 19.91 28.87
C ASN A 219 -9.75 20.51 27.50
N LYS A 220 -10.97 20.99 27.29
CA LYS A 220 -11.46 21.49 26.00
C LYS A 220 -10.71 22.70 25.44
N GLU A 221 -9.99 23.43 26.28
CA GLU A 221 -9.22 24.62 25.89
C GLU A 221 -7.80 24.25 25.38
N GLU A 222 -7.38 23.00 25.56
CA GLU A 222 -6.06 22.54 25.20
C GLU A 222 -6.09 21.52 24.06
N LYS A 223 -4.95 21.44 23.36
CA LYS A 223 -4.69 20.32 22.43
C LYS A 223 -4.10 19.15 23.23
N ARG A 224 -4.60 17.93 22.94
CA ARG A 224 -4.02 16.70 23.50
C ARG A 224 -2.68 16.34 22.83
N PHE A 225 -2.56 16.56 21.53
CA PHE A 225 -1.33 16.37 20.74
C PHE A 225 -1.41 17.17 19.43
N GLN A 226 -0.29 17.30 18.74
CA GLN A 226 -0.21 17.88 17.40
C GLN A 226 -0.35 16.76 16.35
N VAL A 227 -1.14 17.00 15.30
CA VAL A 227 -1.27 16.08 14.15
C VAL A 227 -0.43 16.60 12.99
N TYR A 228 0.24 15.66 12.30
CA TYR A 228 0.92 15.89 11.02
C TYR A 228 0.42 14.89 9.99
N PHE A 229 0.55 15.23 8.72
CA PHE A 229 0.21 14.36 7.60
C PHE A 229 1.40 14.11 6.69
N ALA A 230 1.64 12.83 6.36
CA ALA A 230 2.60 12.42 5.36
C ALA A 230 2.18 12.86 3.95
N HIS A 231 3.12 12.92 3.02
CA HIS A 231 2.79 13.17 1.62
C HIS A 231 1.91 12.05 1.05
N PRO A 232 1.01 12.36 0.11
CA PRO A 232 0.25 11.34 -0.59
C PRO A 232 1.19 10.34 -1.28
N TYR A 233 0.91 9.04 -1.11
CA TYR A 233 1.71 7.92 -1.66
C TYR A 233 3.14 7.78 -1.13
N ALA A 234 3.52 8.48 -0.07
CA ALA A 234 4.83 8.42 0.56
C ALA A 234 4.83 7.50 1.80
N SER A 235 4.58 6.20 1.59
CA SER A 235 4.52 5.22 2.68
C SER A 235 5.83 5.09 3.47
N TYR A 236 6.98 5.34 2.80
CA TYR A 236 8.30 5.33 3.42
C TYR A 236 8.47 6.36 4.56
N GLU A 237 7.67 7.41 4.58
CA GLU A 237 7.67 8.42 5.65
C GLU A 237 7.11 7.87 6.97
N ARG A 238 6.43 6.71 6.94
CA ARG A 238 5.83 6.02 8.09
C ARG A 238 6.33 4.57 8.22
N GLY A 239 7.64 4.39 8.11
CA GLY A 239 8.27 3.07 8.06
C GLY A 239 8.05 2.20 9.30
N CYS A 240 7.74 2.79 10.47
CA CYS A 240 7.47 2.02 11.69
C CYS A 240 6.17 1.21 11.59
N ASN A 241 5.11 1.80 11.04
CA ASN A 241 3.81 1.14 10.90
C ASN A 241 3.84 0.04 9.83
N GLU A 242 4.55 0.22 8.73
CA GLU A 242 4.64 -0.79 7.67
C GLU A 242 5.27 -2.09 8.15
N ASN A 243 6.32 -2.01 8.96
CA ASN A 243 6.99 -3.18 9.54
C ASN A 243 6.10 -3.95 10.52
N LYS A 244 5.08 -3.32 11.12
CA LYS A 244 4.19 -3.94 12.11
C LYS A 244 2.88 -4.45 11.53
N LYS A 245 2.46 -3.99 10.35
CA LYS A 245 1.23 -4.45 9.67
C LYS A 245 1.11 -5.97 9.52
N PRO A 246 2.15 -6.72 9.11
CA PRO A 246 2.04 -8.17 8.99
C PRO A 246 1.75 -8.86 10.32
N CYS A 247 2.35 -8.38 11.40
CA CYS A 247 2.16 -8.92 12.75
C CYS A 247 0.72 -8.73 13.23
N LEU A 248 0.15 -7.54 12.99
CA LEU A 248 -1.23 -7.20 13.36
C LEU A 248 -2.28 -7.97 12.55
N GLN A 249 -2.04 -8.20 11.26
CA GLN A 249 -2.94 -9.00 10.41
C GLN A 249 -3.00 -10.46 10.87
N THR A 250 -1.90 -11.00 11.36
CA THR A 250 -1.85 -12.36 11.93
C THR A 250 -2.64 -12.47 13.24
N TRP A 251 -2.68 -11.41 14.03
CA TRP A 251 -3.48 -11.33 15.25
C TRP A 251 -4.99 -11.24 14.97
N GLN A 252 -5.39 -10.50 13.94
CA GLN A 252 -6.79 -10.38 13.52
C GLN A 252 -7.39 -11.70 13.02
N ALA A 253 -6.58 -12.57 12.45
CA ALA A 253 -7.01 -13.90 12.01
C ALA A 253 -7.29 -14.87 13.16
N ARG A 254 -6.95 -14.51 14.41
CA ARG A 254 -7.11 -15.34 15.62
C ARG A 254 -8.21 -14.85 16.57
N LEU A 255 -8.84 -13.71 16.26
CA LEU A 255 -10.01 -13.16 16.96
C LEU A 255 -11.28 -13.37 16.12
#